data_cbd6c9b8efb45e26075b2d70fb3436ea
#
_entry.id   cbd6c9b8efb45e26075b2d70fb3436ea
#
_cell.length_a   1.000
_cell.length_b   1.000
_cell.length_c   1.000
_cell.angle_alpha   90.00
_cell.angle_beta   90.00
_cell.angle_gamma   90.00
#
_symmetry.space_group_name_H-M   'P 1'
#
loop_
_entity.id
_entity.type
_entity.pdbx_description
1 polymer ?
#
loop_
_entity_poly.entity_id
_entity_poly.type
_entity_poly.pdbx_seq_one_letter_code
_entity_poly.pdbx_strand_id
1 'polypeptide(L)'
;MMIQDWRWWATCAVLAGSLVATRSKELSPPGSLARPLSEIPLELGGWMGTEDPPLRQQVAESLGATAYLSRTYRRGARIANLFIAYYANPRAGETMHSPKHCLPGGGWEPIELKTVEVSSENGPVEINQYVLYRAGEQSLVLYWYQTPQRVIASEYLSKAYLIWDTLRRRSPASAIVRVSLVRTPGAQEAALELARYAMREVARCYGR
;
A
#
# COMPACT_ATOMS: atom_id res chain seq x y z
N MET A 1 -10.64 26.17 -44.61
CA MET A 1 -10.90 26.77 -43.27
C MET A 1 -11.57 25.79 -42.31
N MET A 2 -11.65 24.49 -42.60
CA MET A 2 -12.32 23.46 -41.76
C MET A 2 -11.40 22.64 -40.84
N ILE A 3 -10.08 22.86 -40.86
CA ILE A 3 -9.12 22.04 -40.06
C ILE A 3 -8.94 22.61 -38.64
N GLN A 4 -9.38 23.84 -38.38
CA GLN A 4 -9.19 24.51 -37.10
C GLN A 4 -10.28 24.14 -36.08
N ASP A 5 -11.48 23.77 -36.54
CA ASP A 5 -12.65 23.53 -35.66
C ASP A 5 -12.55 22.22 -34.87
N TRP A 6 -11.98 21.15 -35.43
CA TRP A 6 -11.90 19.87 -34.71
C TRP A 6 -10.93 19.93 -33.50
N ARG A 7 -9.91 20.77 -33.57
CA ARG A 7 -8.96 20.95 -32.45
C ARG A 7 -9.63 21.61 -31.25
N TRP A 8 -10.51 22.59 -31.50
CA TRP A 8 -11.32 23.22 -30.47
C TRP A 8 -12.28 22.22 -29.83
N TRP A 9 -12.96 21.40 -30.63
CA TRP A 9 -13.84 20.37 -30.13
C TRP A 9 -13.09 19.31 -29.33
N ALA A 10 -11.90 18.88 -29.77
CA ALA A 10 -11.04 17.97 -29.03
C ALA A 10 -10.60 18.57 -27.69
N THR A 11 -10.22 19.86 -27.67
CA THR A 11 -9.84 20.54 -26.41
C THR A 11 -11.03 20.65 -25.46
N CYS A 12 -12.20 21.02 -25.95
CA CYS A 12 -13.42 21.07 -25.16
C CYS A 12 -13.82 19.69 -24.63
N ALA A 13 -13.68 18.63 -25.42
CA ALA A 13 -13.94 17.26 -24.98
C ALA A 13 -12.98 16.80 -23.88
N VAL A 14 -11.70 17.14 -24.00
CA VAL A 14 -10.68 16.86 -22.97
C VAL A 14 -10.98 17.65 -21.68
N LEU A 15 -11.32 18.94 -21.79
CA LEU A 15 -11.67 19.75 -20.62
C LEU A 15 -12.96 19.28 -19.95
N ALA A 16 -14.01 18.96 -20.75
CA ALA A 16 -15.25 18.39 -20.23
C ALA A 16 -15.02 17.03 -19.58
N GLY A 17 -14.23 16.17 -20.21
CA GLY A 17 -13.83 14.87 -19.67
C GLY A 17 -13.07 15.02 -18.35
N SER A 18 -12.15 15.99 -18.26
CA SER A 18 -11.41 16.30 -17.04
C SER A 18 -12.33 16.83 -15.94
N LEU A 19 -13.30 17.69 -16.28
CA LEU A 19 -14.27 18.20 -15.33
C LEU A 19 -15.20 17.10 -14.81
N VAL A 20 -15.67 16.21 -15.68
CA VAL A 20 -16.47 15.04 -15.29
C VAL A 20 -15.65 14.11 -14.41
N ALA A 21 -14.38 13.84 -14.74
CA ALA A 21 -13.49 13.02 -13.95
C ALA A 21 -13.20 13.60 -12.57
N THR A 22 -13.06 14.92 -12.45
CA THR A 22 -12.87 15.57 -11.14
C THR A 22 -14.14 15.53 -10.30
N ARG A 23 -15.31 15.78 -10.88
CA ARG A 23 -16.59 15.68 -10.16
C ARG A 23 -16.98 14.24 -9.80
N SER A 24 -16.60 13.27 -10.60
CA SER A 24 -16.84 11.86 -10.29
C SER A 24 -16.11 11.40 -9.03
N LYS A 25 -14.99 12.05 -8.70
CA LYS A 25 -14.23 11.80 -7.45
C LYS A 25 -14.98 12.30 -6.20
N GLU A 26 -15.70 13.41 -6.31
CA GLU A 26 -16.52 13.93 -5.20
C GLU A 26 -17.77 13.10 -4.95
N LEU A 27 -18.23 12.35 -5.97
CA LEU A 27 -19.42 11.50 -5.93
C LEU A 27 -19.15 10.06 -5.51
N SER A 28 -17.87 9.65 -5.44
CA SER A 28 -17.54 8.31 -4.94
C SER A 28 -17.63 8.29 -3.42
N PRO A 29 -18.42 7.38 -2.83
CA PRO A 29 -18.46 7.28 -1.38
C PRO A 29 -17.06 7.01 -0.84
N PRO A 30 -16.65 7.68 0.26
CA PRO A 30 -15.37 7.38 0.88
C PRO A 30 -15.34 5.90 1.22
N GLY A 31 -14.23 5.24 0.91
CA GLY A 31 -14.03 3.85 1.30
C GLY A 31 -14.07 3.78 2.83
N SER A 32 -14.91 2.92 3.38
CA SER A 32 -14.87 2.59 4.81
C SER A 32 -14.32 1.18 4.97
N LEU A 33 -13.53 0.97 6.02
CA LEU A 33 -13.20 -0.37 6.45
C LEU A 33 -14.42 -1.00 7.11
N ALA A 34 -14.73 -2.24 6.76
CA ALA A 34 -15.75 -3.04 7.43
C ALA A 34 -15.31 -3.42 8.86
N ARG A 35 -14.00 -3.57 9.06
CA ARG A 35 -13.35 -3.79 10.36
C ARG A 35 -12.16 -2.84 10.51
N PRO A 36 -11.98 -2.18 11.66
CA PRO A 36 -10.83 -1.32 11.88
C PRO A 36 -9.52 -2.12 11.85
N LEU A 37 -8.41 -1.49 11.44
CA LEU A 37 -7.09 -2.14 11.40
C LEU A 37 -6.64 -2.68 12.77
N SER A 38 -7.09 -2.07 13.85
CA SER A 38 -6.80 -2.50 15.23
C SER A 38 -7.34 -3.90 15.57
N GLU A 39 -8.35 -4.37 14.83
CA GLU A 39 -8.91 -5.72 14.98
C GLU A 39 -8.11 -6.81 14.26
N ILE A 40 -7.07 -6.46 13.51
CA ILE A 40 -6.12 -7.46 12.98
C ILE A 40 -5.55 -8.22 14.18
N PRO A 41 -5.56 -9.58 14.18
CA PRO A 41 -5.12 -10.34 15.33
C PRO A 41 -3.65 -10.06 15.72
N LEU A 42 -3.38 -10.08 17.02
CA LEU A 42 -2.00 -10.06 17.53
C LEU A 42 -1.29 -11.40 17.29
N GLU A 43 -2.02 -12.46 17.01
CA GLU A 43 -1.46 -13.75 16.63
C GLU A 43 -1.73 -14.01 15.14
N LEU A 44 -0.66 -14.16 14.35
CA LEU A 44 -0.71 -14.45 12.92
C LEU A 44 0.18 -15.66 12.62
N GLY A 45 -0.41 -16.87 12.55
CA GLY A 45 0.30 -18.08 12.16
C GLY A 45 1.54 -18.37 13.01
N GLY A 46 1.42 -18.25 14.33
CA GLY A 46 2.52 -18.44 15.28
C GLY A 46 3.46 -17.23 15.43
N TRP A 47 3.18 -16.13 14.75
CA TRP A 47 3.78 -14.83 15.04
C TRP A 47 2.98 -14.12 16.13
N MET A 48 3.65 -13.70 17.20
CA MET A 48 3.05 -12.95 18.32
C MET A 48 3.36 -11.46 18.14
N GLY A 49 2.31 -10.66 17.98
CA GLY A 49 2.39 -9.22 17.75
C GLY A 49 2.29 -8.41 19.03
N THR A 50 2.97 -7.27 19.03
CA THR A 50 2.82 -6.19 20.02
C THR A 50 2.60 -4.88 19.29
N GLU A 51 1.75 -4.01 19.83
CA GLU A 51 1.56 -2.66 19.30
C GLU A 51 2.86 -1.87 19.43
N ASP A 52 3.26 -1.20 18.37
CA ASP A 52 4.35 -0.25 18.41
C ASP A 52 3.88 1.09 19.02
N PRO A 53 4.75 1.90 19.56
CA PRO A 53 4.42 3.27 19.96
C PRO A 53 3.80 4.05 18.79
N PRO A 54 2.87 4.97 19.05
CA PRO A 54 2.28 5.78 18.00
C PRO A 54 3.36 6.59 17.27
N LEU A 55 3.12 6.82 15.97
CA LEU A 55 4.00 7.65 15.16
C LEU A 55 4.08 9.06 15.76
N ARG A 56 5.25 9.68 15.64
CA ARG A 56 5.39 11.10 15.97
C ARG A 56 4.41 11.92 15.14
N GLN A 57 3.79 12.92 15.72
CA GLN A 57 2.74 13.71 15.08
C GLN A 57 3.14 14.20 13.68
N GLN A 58 4.32 14.76 13.51
CA GLN A 58 4.82 15.22 12.21
C GLN A 58 4.89 14.09 11.16
N VAL A 59 5.24 12.87 11.58
CA VAL A 59 5.30 11.70 10.69
C VAL A 59 3.89 11.25 10.31
N ALA A 60 2.97 11.23 11.27
CA ALA A 60 1.57 10.87 11.02
C ALA A 60 0.89 11.87 10.08
N GLU A 61 1.12 13.19 10.28
CA GLU A 61 0.64 14.25 9.40
C GLU A 61 1.23 14.14 7.99
N SER A 62 2.53 13.90 7.87
CA SER A 62 3.20 13.70 6.58
C SER A 62 2.74 12.44 5.86
N LEU A 63 2.36 11.39 6.60
CA LEU A 63 1.82 10.16 6.06
C LEU A 63 0.45 10.40 5.39
N GLY A 64 -0.38 11.30 5.93
CA GLY A 64 -1.69 11.64 5.40
C GLY A 64 -2.67 10.45 5.35
N ALA A 65 -2.40 9.37 6.08
CA ALA A 65 -3.25 8.19 6.10
C ALA A 65 -4.52 8.43 6.91
N THR A 66 -5.65 7.88 6.45
CA THR A 66 -6.91 7.90 7.20
C THR A 66 -6.81 7.09 8.49
N ALA A 67 -6.10 5.97 8.43
CA ALA A 67 -5.75 5.13 9.58
C ALA A 67 -4.42 4.43 9.30
N TYR A 68 -3.71 4.07 10.35
CA TYR A 68 -2.51 3.23 10.22
C TYR A 68 -2.44 2.21 11.34
N LEU A 69 -1.66 1.15 11.11
CA LEU A 69 -1.27 0.15 12.08
C LEU A 69 0.24 -0.03 12.02
N SER A 70 0.91 -0.06 13.17
CA SER A 70 2.31 -0.48 13.30
C SER A 70 2.41 -1.50 14.41
N ARG A 71 2.93 -2.68 14.08
CA ARG A 71 3.10 -3.78 15.03
C ARG A 71 4.41 -4.51 14.81
N THR A 72 5.06 -4.85 15.89
CA THR A 72 6.22 -5.73 15.91
C THR A 72 5.78 -7.15 16.22
N TYR A 73 5.99 -8.07 15.27
CA TYR A 73 5.70 -9.49 15.39
C TYR A 73 6.98 -10.28 15.68
N ARG A 74 6.88 -11.26 16.58
CA ARG A 74 7.98 -12.14 16.98
C ARG A 74 7.62 -13.59 16.79
N ARG A 75 8.57 -14.38 16.26
CA ARG A 75 8.48 -15.84 16.19
C ARG A 75 9.85 -16.45 16.43
N GLY A 76 10.05 -17.03 17.61
CA GLY A 76 11.39 -17.44 18.06
C GLY A 76 12.33 -16.23 18.12
N ALA A 77 13.50 -16.33 17.50
CA ALA A 77 14.48 -15.25 17.41
C ALA A 77 14.17 -14.23 16.30
N ARG A 78 13.17 -14.45 15.46
CA ARG A 78 12.84 -13.55 14.37
C ARG A 78 11.91 -12.43 14.84
N ILE A 79 12.22 -11.22 14.40
CA ILE A 79 11.45 -10.01 14.67
C ILE A 79 11.12 -9.37 13.34
N ALA A 80 9.85 -9.10 13.08
CA ALA A 80 9.36 -8.44 11.88
C ALA A 80 8.41 -7.30 12.26
N ASN A 81 8.50 -6.16 11.58
CA ASN A 81 7.54 -5.08 11.71
C ASN A 81 6.51 -5.19 10.57
N LEU A 82 5.23 -5.17 10.93
CA LEU A 82 4.12 -5.00 10.00
C LEU A 82 3.60 -3.57 10.14
N PHE A 83 3.63 -2.84 9.03
CA PHE A 83 3.09 -1.50 8.93
C PHE A 83 2.02 -1.44 7.84
N ILE A 84 0.87 -0.86 8.15
CA ILE A 84 -0.26 -0.67 7.24
C ILE A 84 -0.67 0.79 7.31
N ALA A 85 -0.71 1.46 6.17
CA ALA A 85 -1.27 2.80 6.02
C ALA A 85 -2.50 2.72 5.11
N TYR A 86 -3.66 3.07 5.63
CA TYR A 86 -4.94 3.02 4.94
C TYR A 86 -5.39 4.41 4.53
N TYR A 87 -5.88 4.53 3.31
CA TYR A 87 -6.40 5.74 2.70
C TYR A 87 -7.83 5.47 2.21
N ALA A 88 -8.82 6.08 2.85
CA ALA A 88 -10.23 5.92 2.51
C ALA A 88 -10.57 6.53 1.16
N ASN A 89 -9.92 7.66 0.84
CA ASN A 89 -10.13 8.38 -0.40
C ASN A 89 -8.79 8.99 -0.86
N PRO A 90 -7.88 8.18 -1.44
CA PRO A 90 -6.61 8.69 -1.92
C PRO A 90 -6.86 9.71 -3.04
N ARG A 91 -6.56 10.98 -2.78
CA ARG A 91 -6.68 12.04 -3.78
C ARG A 91 -5.53 11.93 -4.79
N ALA A 92 -5.81 12.28 -6.06
CA ALA A 92 -4.75 12.42 -7.05
C ALA A 92 -3.81 13.55 -6.60
N GLY A 93 -2.55 13.22 -6.33
CA GLY A 93 -1.57 14.20 -5.81
C GLY A 93 -1.27 14.06 -4.32
N GLU A 94 -2.14 13.49 -3.49
CA GLU A 94 -1.73 12.98 -2.20
C GLU A 94 -0.91 11.72 -2.46
N THR A 95 0.38 11.88 -2.35
CA THR A 95 1.33 10.82 -2.60
C THR A 95 1.18 9.80 -1.47
N MET A 96 0.59 8.64 -1.81
CA MET A 96 0.92 7.44 -1.06
C MET A 96 2.43 7.27 -1.25
N HIS A 97 3.21 7.87 -0.33
CA HIS A 97 4.67 7.85 -0.45
C HIS A 97 5.11 6.39 -0.47
N SER A 98 5.56 5.95 -1.63
CA SER A 98 6.22 4.66 -1.75
C SER A 98 7.34 4.59 -0.70
N PRO A 99 7.55 3.46 -0.06
CA PRO A 99 8.71 3.24 0.80
C PRO A 99 10.03 3.66 0.16
N LYS A 100 10.10 3.71 -1.17
CA LYS A 100 11.24 4.28 -1.94
C LYS A 100 11.64 5.69 -1.53
N HIS A 101 10.69 6.52 -1.12
CA HIS A 101 10.93 7.92 -0.78
C HIS A 101 11.15 8.13 0.73
N CYS A 102 10.54 7.27 1.56
CA CYS A 102 10.63 7.41 3.03
C CYS A 102 11.86 6.72 3.63
N LEU A 103 12.32 5.62 3.04
CA LEU A 103 13.42 4.83 3.59
C LEU A 103 14.81 5.48 3.43
N PRO A 104 15.14 6.15 2.31
CA PRO A 104 16.41 6.88 2.19
C PRO A 104 16.56 8.02 3.19
N GLY A 105 15.45 8.65 3.62
CA GLY A 105 15.45 9.69 4.64
C GLY A 105 15.97 9.25 6.01
N GLY A 106 16.01 7.92 6.27
CA GLY A 106 16.59 7.32 7.47
C GLY A 106 18.04 6.83 7.32
N GLY A 107 18.72 7.14 6.22
CA GLY A 107 20.08 6.68 5.92
C GLY A 107 20.14 5.23 5.42
N TRP A 108 19.03 4.67 4.99
CA TRP A 108 18.96 3.35 4.37
C TRP A 108 19.14 3.46 2.85
N GLU A 109 20.06 2.68 2.29
CA GLU A 109 20.32 2.63 0.86
C GLU A 109 19.76 1.34 0.25
N PRO A 110 18.97 1.40 -0.83
CA PRO A 110 18.49 0.20 -1.52
C PRO A 110 19.64 -0.44 -2.30
N ILE A 111 19.96 -1.69 -1.97
CA ILE A 111 21.00 -2.48 -2.63
C ILE A 111 20.44 -3.59 -3.54
N GLU A 112 19.19 -3.99 -3.33
CA GLU A 112 18.49 -4.97 -4.15
C GLU A 112 17.02 -4.56 -4.29
N LEU A 113 16.51 -4.57 -5.52
CA LEU A 113 15.13 -4.23 -5.85
C LEU A 113 14.60 -5.25 -6.84
N LYS A 114 13.55 -5.99 -6.46
CA LYS A 114 12.87 -6.96 -7.34
C LYS A 114 11.40 -7.13 -6.95
N THR A 115 10.65 -7.83 -7.77
CA THR A 115 9.35 -8.37 -7.40
C THR A 115 9.50 -9.84 -7.00
N VAL A 116 8.62 -10.28 -6.12
CA VAL A 116 8.50 -11.68 -5.70
C VAL A 116 7.05 -12.11 -5.70
N GLU A 117 6.81 -13.37 -6.01
CA GLU A 117 5.48 -13.94 -6.00
C GLU A 117 5.10 -14.41 -4.59
N VAL A 118 3.86 -14.12 -4.21
CA VAL A 118 3.25 -14.57 -2.95
C VAL A 118 1.92 -15.23 -3.24
N SER A 119 1.68 -16.39 -2.67
CA SER A 119 0.37 -17.05 -2.76
C SER A 119 -0.66 -16.26 -1.95
N SER A 120 -1.71 -15.78 -2.60
CA SER A 120 -2.89 -15.19 -1.95
C SER A 120 -4.10 -16.14 -2.08
N GLU A 121 -5.21 -15.82 -1.41
CA GLU A 121 -6.47 -16.60 -1.52
C GLU A 121 -7.05 -16.58 -2.95
N ASN A 122 -6.72 -15.54 -3.73
CA ASN A 122 -7.18 -15.39 -5.12
C ASN A 122 -6.13 -15.81 -6.16
N GLY A 123 -5.12 -16.58 -5.75
CA GLY A 123 -4.01 -17.01 -6.59
C GLY A 123 -2.71 -16.24 -6.31
N PRO A 124 -1.64 -16.53 -7.08
CA PRO A 124 -0.36 -15.87 -6.90
C PRO A 124 -0.44 -14.38 -7.27
N VAL A 125 0.25 -13.55 -6.48
CA VAL A 125 0.35 -12.11 -6.70
C VAL A 125 1.80 -11.67 -6.58
N GLU A 126 2.19 -10.67 -7.36
CA GLU A 126 3.51 -10.06 -7.25
C GLU A 126 3.50 -8.93 -6.22
N ILE A 127 4.55 -8.88 -5.39
CA ILE A 127 4.82 -7.78 -4.47
C ILE A 127 6.26 -7.32 -4.60
N ASN A 128 6.57 -6.10 -4.12
CA ASN A 128 7.93 -5.60 -4.13
C ASN A 128 8.75 -6.18 -2.99
N GLN A 129 9.99 -6.55 -3.31
CA GLN A 129 11.02 -6.92 -2.35
C GLN A 129 12.21 -5.98 -2.49
N TYR A 130 12.60 -5.35 -1.39
CA TYR A 130 13.80 -4.53 -1.30
C TYR A 130 14.74 -5.10 -0.26
N VAL A 131 16.03 -5.00 -0.53
CA VAL A 131 17.06 -5.13 0.50
C VAL A 131 17.66 -3.76 0.68
N LEU A 132 17.64 -3.29 1.91
CA LEU A 132 18.18 -2.02 2.33
C LEU A 132 19.43 -2.25 3.16
N TYR A 133 20.41 -1.37 3.01
CA TYR A 133 21.66 -1.40 3.75
C TYR A 133 21.83 -0.11 4.54
N ARG A 134 22.28 -0.23 5.79
CA ARG A 134 22.69 0.90 6.63
C ARG A 134 23.72 0.44 7.67
N ALA A 135 24.89 1.08 7.67
CA ALA A 135 25.91 0.89 8.71
C ALA A 135 26.24 -0.58 9.04
N GLY A 136 26.36 -1.45 8.04
CA GLY A 136 26.66 -2.87 8.20
C GLY A 136 25.44 -3.77 8.37
N GLU A 137 24.25 -3.21 8.55
CA GLU A 137 23.02 -3.98 8.68
C GLU A 137 22.26 -4.04 7.35
N GLN A 138 21.61 -5.17 7.10
CA GLN A 138 20.71 -5.36 5.96
C GLN A 138 19.29 -5.62 6.45
N SER A 139 18.33 -4.91 5.87
CA SER A 139 16.90 -5.10 6.13
C SER A 139 16.21 -5.60 4.87
N LEU A 140 15.45 -6.67 4.98
CA LEU A 140 14.54 -7.15 3.96
C LEU A 140 13.19 -6.47 4.15
N VAL A 141 12.68 -5.85 3.08
CA VAL A 141 11.40 -5.14 3.08
C VAL A 141 10.53 -5.67 1.96
N LEU A 142 9.37 -6.20 2.31
CA LEU A 142 8.30 -6.52 1.37
C LEU A 142 7.25 -5.41 1.46
N TYR A 143 6.73 -4.94 0.32
CA TYR A 143 5.61 -4.01 0.33
C TYR A 143 4.75 -4.12 -0.92
N TRP A 144 3.48 -3.77 -0.77
CA TRP A 144 2.50 -3.78 -1.84
C TRP A 144 1.39 -2.77 -1.58
N TYR A 145 0.62 -2.50 -2.62
CA TYR A 145 -0.63 -1.76 -2.54
C TYR A 145 -1.79 -2.75 -2.51
N GLN A 146 -2.73 -2.57 -1.61
CA GLN A 146 -3.90 -3.43 -1.50
C GLN A 146 -5.18 -2.60 -1.52
N THR A 147 -6.06 -2.93 -2.43
CA THR A 147 -7.40 -2.37 -2.55
C THR A 147 -8.45 -3.43 -2.19
N PRO A 148 -9.74 -3.06 -2.03
CA PRO A 148 -10.79 -4.08 -1.88
C PRO A 148 -10.80 -5.10 -3.02
N GLN A 149 -10.28 -4.79 -4.21
CA GLN A 149 -10.36 -5.66 -5.38
C GLN A 149 -9.09 -6.46 -5.66
N ARG A 150 -7.91 -5.96 -5.29
CA ARG A 150 -6.64 -6.53 -5.75
C ARG A 150 -5.43 -6.16 -4.90
N VAL A 151 -4.37 -6.95 -5.06
CA VAL A 151 -3.00 -6.67 -4.58
C VAL A 151 -2.16 -6.23 -5.78
N ILE A 152 -1.33 -5.20 -5.62
CA ILE A 152 -0.59 -4.55 -6.71
C ILE A 152 0.82 -4.21 -6.23
N ALA A 153 1.86 -4.65 -6.96
CA ALA A 153 3.23 -4.25 -6.71
C ALA A 153 3.53 -2.84 -7.26
N SER A 154 3.04 -2.55 -8.47
CA SER A 154 3.37 -1.33 -9.18
C SER A 154 2.61 -0.11 -8.65
N GLU A 155 3.34 0.93 -8.27
CA GLU A 155 2.77 2.24 -7.89
C GLU A 155 1.96 2.87 -9.03
N TYR A 156 2.46 2.78 -10.27
CA TYR A 156 1.77 3.34 -11.43
C TYR A 156 0.47 2.61 -11.75
N LEU A 157 0.48 1.28 -11.69
CA LEU A 157 -0.74 0.48 -11.85
C LEU A 157 -1.74 0.72 -10.72
N SER A 158 -1.27 0.91 -9.49
CA SER A 158 -2.13 1.27 -8.36
C SER A 158 -2.88 2.59 -8.64
N LYS A 159 -2.18 3.62 -9.13
CA LYS A 159 -2.78 4.89 -9.53
C LYS A 159 -3.75 4.77 -10.71
N ALA A 160 -3.39 3.96 -11.72
CA ALA A 160 -4.27 3.71 -12.86
C ALA A 160 -5.56 2.98 -12.45
N TYR A 161 -5.45 1.98 -11.58
CA TYR A 161 -6.63 1.27 -11.06
C TYR A 161 -7.47 2.14 -10.14
N LEU A 162 -6.88 3.07 -9.39
CA LEU A 162 -7.62 4.04 -8.61
C LEU A 162 -8.56 4.88 -9.49
N ILE A 163 -8.06 5.39 -10.63
CA ILE A 163 -8.86 6.12 -11.61
C ILE A 163 -9.96 5.22 -12.19
N TRP A 164 -9.61 4.01 -12.57
CA TRP A 164 -10.54 3.04 -13.15
C TRP A 164 -11.67 2.64 -12.19
N ASP A 165 -11.33 2.38 -10.92
CA ASP A 165 -12.31 2.01 -9.91
C ASP A 165 -13.23 3.20 -9.57
N THR A 166 -12.68 4.42 -9.54
CA THR A 166 -13.47 5.66 -9.39
C THR A 166 -14.48 5.83 -10.53
N LEU A 167 -14.06 5.64 -11.78
CA LEU A 167 -14.96 5.72 -12.95
C LEU A 167 -16.07 4.65 -12.91
N ARG A 168 -15.78 3.50 -12.31
CA ARG A 168 -16.77 2.42 -12.11
C ARG A 168 -17.59 2.55 -10.82
N ARG A 169 -17.49 3.68 -10.12
CA ARG A 169 -18.16 3.95 -8.83
C ARG A 169 -17.83 2.88 -7.78
N ARG A 170 -16.64 2.31 -7.82
CA ARG A 170 -16.12 1.40 -6.79
C ARG A 170 -15.41 2.19 -5.73
N SER A 171 -15.26 1.59 -4.55
CA SER A 171 -14.48 2.21 -3.47
C SER A 171 -13.05 2.51 -3.94
N PRO A 172 -12.57 3.76 -3.85
CA PRO A 172 -11.22 4.14 -4.18
C PRO A 172 -10.22 3.79 -3.06
N ALA A 173 -10.70 3.20 -1.96
CA ALA A 173 -9.87 2.91 -0.80
C ALA A 173 -8.66 2.05 -1.16
N SER A 174 -7.53 2.37 -0.57
CA SER A 174 -6.29 1.64 -0.76
C SER A 174 -5.47 1.62 0.52
N ALA A 175 -4.67 0.58 0.71
CA ALA A 175 -3.69 0.49 1.77
C ALA A 175 -2.30 0.25 1.18
N ILE A 176 -1.28 0.82 1.80
CA ILE A 176 0.10 0.39 1.63
C ILE A 176 0.41 -0.55 2.79
N VAL A 177 0.85 -1.76 2.49
CA VAL A 177 1.24 -2.75 3.48
C VAL A 177 2.73 -3.01 3.34
N ARG A 178 3.45 -3.03 4.45
CA ARG A 178 4.89 -3.27 4.50
C ARG A 178 5.22 -4.26 5.61
N VAL A 179 6.01 -5.26 5.26
CA VAL A 179 6.66 -6.18 6.20
C VAL A 179 8.16 -5.96 6.12
N SER A 180 8.81 -5.70 7.24
CA SER A 180 10.26 -5.49 7.29
C SER A 180 10.91 -6.27 8.43
N LEU A 181 12.07 -6.85 8.18
CA LEU A 181 12.87 -7.59 9.16
C LEU A 181 14.34 -7.56 8.79
N VAL A 182 15.22 -7.88 9.77
CA VAL A 182 16.65 -8.00 9.52
C VAL A 182 16.90 -9.17 8.55
N ARG A 183 17.76 -8.96 7.54
CA ARG A 183 18.12 -9.97 6.55
C ARG A 183 19.07 -11.00 7.17
N THR A 184 18.52 -12.16 7.50
CA THR A 184 19.23 -13.33 8.02
C THR A 184 18.84 -14.56 7.19
N PRO A 185 19.54 -15.70 7.31
CA PRO A 185 19.10 -16.93 6.68
C PRO A 185 17.64 -17.26 7.01
N GLY A 186 16.83 -17.57 6.01
CA GLY A 186 15.38 -17.84 6.15
C GLY A 186 14.51 -16.60 6.41
N ALA A 187 15.06 -15.39 6.29
CA ALA A 187 14.29 -14.15 6.47
C ALA A 187 13.25 -13.95 5.35
N GLN A 188 13.59 -14.32 4.12
CA GLN A 188 12.68 -14.16 2.99
C GLN A 188 11.44 -15.03 3.15
N GLU A 189 11.59 -16.29 3.49
CA GLU A 189 10.48 -17.22 3.72
C GLU A 189 9.59 -16.75 4.86
N ALA A 190 10.20 -16.27 5.95
CA ALA A 190 9.51 -15.73 7.10
C ALA A 190 8.72 -14.46 6.76
N ALA A 191 9.32 -13.55 5.96
CA ALA A 191 8.66 -12.35 5.49
C ALA A 191 7.47 -12.66 4.57
N LEU A 192 7.65 -13.58 3.62
CA LEU A 192 6.60 -14.00 2.70
C LEU A 192 5.43 -14.66 3.42
N GLU A 193 5.72 -15.44 4.46
CA GLU A 193 4.68 -16.04 5.28
C GLU A 193 3.88 -14.98 6.04
N LEU A 194 4.53 -14.04 6.73
CA LEU A 194 3.85 -12.96 7.42
C LEU A 194 3.08 -12.06 6.43
N ALA A 195 3.62 -11.82 5.24
CA ALA A 195 2.94 -11.08 4.17
C ALA A 195 1.62 -11.74 3.76
N ARG A 196 1.58 -13.09 3.63
CA ARG A 196 0.34 -13.82 3.33
C ARG A 196 -0.73 -13.63 4.40
N TYR A 197 -0.36 -13.69 5.67
CA TYR A 197 -1.30 -13.42 6.76
C TYR A 197 -1.78 -11.97 6.73
N ALA A 198 -0.86 -11.02 6.56
CA ALA A 198 -1.20 -9.60 6.48
C ALA A 198 -2.15 -9.30 5.31
N MET A 199 -1.92 -9.87 4.12
CA MET A 199 -2.80 -9.71 2.95
C MET A 199 -4.23 -10.16 3.26
N ARG A 200 -4.38 -11.33 3.89
CA ARG A 200 -5.68 -11.89 4.27
C ARG A 200 -6.39 -11.02 5.29
N GLU A 201 -5.69 -10.58 6.34
CA GLU A 201 -6.31 -9.74 7.36
C GLU A 201 -6.71 -8.36 6.82
N VAL A 202 -5.88 -7.76 5.94
CA VAL A 202 -6.25 -6.51 5.27
C VAL A 202 -7.48 -6.72 4.36
N ALA A 203 -7.58 -7.84 3.64
CA ALA A 203 -8.77 -8.16 2.85
C ALA A 203 -10.02 -8.27 3.73
N ARG A 204 -9.92 -8.90 4.92
CA ARG A 204 -11.00 -8.97 5.91
C ARG A 204 -11.40 -7.60 6.45
N CYS A 205 -10.45 -6.67 6.61
CA CYS A 205 -10.75 -5.29 6.99
C CYS A 205 -11.58 -4.57 5.91
N TYR A 206 -11.46 -4.97 4.65
CA TYR A 206 -12.32 -4.49 3.55
C TYR A 206 -13.68 -5.21 3.47
N GLY A 207 -13.93 -6.23 4.29
CA GLY A 207 -15.19 -7.02 4.27
C GLY A 207 -15.18 -8.16 3.25
N ARG A 208 -14.03 -8.74 3.01
CA ARG A 208 -13.83 -9.91 2.13
C ARG A 208 -13.35 -11.11 2.91
#